data_ae207bb3c5a56627a57d2c6147faee7d
#
_entry.id   ae207bb3c5a56627a57d2c6147faee7d
#
_cell.length_a   1.000
_cell.length_b   1.000
_cell.length_c   1.000
_cell.angle_alpha   90.00
_cell.angle_beta   90.00
_cell.angle_gamma   90.00
#
_symmetry.space_group_name_H-M   'P 1'
#
loop_
_entity.id
_entity.type
_entity.pdbx_description
1 polymer ?
#
loop_
_entity_poly.entity_id
_entity_poly.type
_entity_poly.pdbx_seq_one_letter_code
_entity_poly.pdbx_strand_id
1 'polypeptide(L)'
;LCALPLVVHFTRMDHKDGLAPYFREYLRLTMTAKKPDRKDYASWQAQKFSEDSLSWETNPLYGWCNKNRKADGEFYNLYTDGLKIYTTIDSRMQRYAEESVREHMGQTLQPAFFKEKKGRSYAPFSKDVSGGQIDTMLMRAMHQTDRYRAMKKAGLSEKEMRKAFDTPIDMRVFSWNGPIDTLLS
;
A
#
# COMPACT_ATOMS: atom_id res chain seq x y z
N LEU A 1 -18.68 1.80 -40.00
CA LEU A 1 -18.14 2.05 -38.66
C LEU A 1 -18.99 1.39 -37.58
N CYS A 2 -20.33 1.37 -37.69
CA CYS A 2 -21.23 0.75 -36.69
C CYS A 2 -21.16 -0.79 -36.59
N ALA A 3 -20.50 -1.47 -37.50
CA ALA A 3 -20.36 -2.94 -37.53
C ALA A 3 -19.02 -3.44 -36.96
N LEU A 4 -18.14 -2.57 -36.55
CA LEU A 4 -16.87 -2.96 -35.96
C LEU A 4 -17.03 -3.20 -34.46
N PRO A 5 -16.48 -4.33 -33.93
CA PRO A 5 -16.53 -4.58 -32.50
C PRO A 5 -15.72 -3.51 -31.75
N LEU A 6 -16.33 -2.94 -30.72
CA LEU A 6 -15.65 -2.04 -29.78
C LEU A 6 -14.71 -2.87 -28.91
N VAL A 7 -13.42 -2.83 -29.22
CA VAL A 7 -12.38 -3.45 -28.38
C VAL A 7 -11.82 -2.37 -27.48
N VAL A 8 -12.15 -2.42 -26.21
CA VAL A 8 -11.61 -1.52 -25.18
C VAL A 8 -10.46 -2.23 -24.47
N HIS A 9 -9.24 -1.75 -24.69
CA HIS A 9 -8.07 -2.16 -23.90
C HIS A 9 -8.02 -1.32 -22.63
N PHE A 10 -8.69 -1.77 -21.58
CA PHE A 10 -8.63 -1.12 -20.29
C PHE A 10 -7.39 -1.60 -19.51
N THR A 11 -6.45 -0.71 -19.25
CA THR A 11 -5.36 -0.95 -18.31
C THR A 11 -5.60 -0.08 -17.09
N ARG A 12 -5.81 -0.71 -15.96
CA ARG A 12 -5.93 0.02 -14.70
C ARG A 12 -4.57 0.61 -14.35
N MET A 13 -4.47 1.92 -14.37
CA MET A 13 -3.33 2.65 -13.83
C MET A 13 -3.61 3.03 -12.37
N ASP A 14 -2.72 2.68 -11.49
CA ASP A 14 -2.80 3.08 -10.08
C ASP A 14 -1.56 3.89 -9.65
N HIS A 15 -1.51 4.29 -8.36
CA HIS A 15 -0.40 5.05 -7.82
C HIS A 15 0.95 4.30 -7.85
N LYS A 16 0.95 2.99 -8.09
CA LYS A 16 2.16 2.16 -8.18
C LYS A 16 2.81 2.22 -9.55
N ASP A 17 2.07 2.66 -10.59
CA ASP A 17 2.57 2.75 -11.94
C ASP A 17 3.36 4.04 -12.17
N GLY A 18 4.53 3.96 -12.80
CA GLY A 18 5.40 5.09 -13.11
C GLY A 18 6.41 5.44 -12.00
N LEU A 19 7.14 6.54 -12.19
CA LEU A 19 8.22 6.96 -11.30
C LEU A 19 7.71 7.44 -9.94
N ALA A 20 8.53 7.24 -8.91
CA ALA A 20 8.32 7.70 -7.53
C ALA A 20 6.94 7.30 -6.96
N PRO A 21 6.55 6.02 -6.98
CA PRO A 21 5.21 5.60 -6.56
C PRO A 21 4.92 5.95 -5.10
N TYR A 22 5.89 5.80 -4.21
CA TYR A 22 5.74 6.15 -2.78
C TYR A 22 5.54 7.65 -2.56
N PHE A 23 6.26 8.48 -3.31
CA PHE A 23 6.09 9.94 -3.24
C PHE A 23 4.71 10.36 -3.74
N ARG A 24 4.22 9.77 -4.82
CA ARG A 24 2.88 10.06 -5.35
C ARG A 24 1.78 9.63 -4.37
N GLU A 25 1.94 8.48 -3.71
CA GLU A 25 1.01 8.04 -2.67
C GLU A 25 1.08 8.95 -1.43
N TYR A 26 2.27 9.37 -1.02
CA TYR A 26 2.43 10.36 0.04
C TYR A 26 1.72 11.68 -0.28
N LEU A 27 1.88 12.19 -1.50
CA LEU A 27 1.17 13.39 -1.97
C LEU A 27 -0.34 13.19 -1.95
N ARG A 28 -0.81 12.05 -2.44
CA ARG A 28 -2.24 11.72 -2.43
C ARG A 28 -2.79 11.75 -1.01
N LEU A 29 -2.18 11.04 -0.09
CA LEU A 29 -2.61 10.98 1.31
C LEU A 29 -2.58 12.36 1.97
N THR A 30 -1.52 13.12 1.72
CA THR A 30 -1.35 14.46 2.30
C THR A 30 -2.38 15.44 1.75
N MET A 31 -2.54 15.52 0.44
CA MET A 31 -3.43 16.50 -0.20
C MET A 31 -4.92 16.19 0.00
N THR A 32 -5.26 14.91 0.13
CA THR A 32 -6.67 14.47 0.34
C THR A 32 -7.01 14.24 1.81
N ALA A 33 -6.09 14.53 2.74
CA ALA A 33 -6.33 14.38 4.17
C ALA A 33 -7.56 15.21 4.60
N LYS A 34 -8.37 14.63 5.47
CA LYS A 34 -9.52 15.31 6.08
C LYS A 34 -9.08 16.03 7.34
N LYS A 35 -9.88 17.01 7.77
CA LYS A 35 -9.69 17.63 9.07
C LYS A 35 -9.77 16.56 10.16
N PRO A 36 -8.76 16.42 11.02
CA PRO A 36 -8.78 15.42 12.08
C PRO A 36 -9.94 15.62 13.05
N ASP A 37 -10.70 14.57 13.30
CA ASP A 37 -11.70 14.51 14.38
C ASP A 37 -11.26 13.45 15.39
N ARG A 38 -11.27 13.78 16.68
CA ARG A 38 -10.85 12.86 17.77
C ARG A 38 -11.59 11.53 17.73
N LYS A 39 -12.83 11.52 17.20
CA LYS A 39 -13.67 10.31 17.08
C LYS A 39 -13.12 9.28 16.11
N ASP A 40 -12.34 9.72 15.10
CA ASP A 40 -11.75 8.86 14.08
C ASP A 40 -10.48 8.14 14.57
N TYR A 41 -10.01 8.47 15.78
CA TYR A 41 -8.79 7.93 16.36
C TYR A 41 -9.09 7.09 17.61
N ALA A 42 -8.49 5.91 17.68
CA ALA A 42 -8.55 5.07 18.89
C ALA A 42 -7.85 5.78 20.07
N SER A 43 -8.18 5.38 21.30
CA SER A 43 -7.64 6.01 22.52
C SER A 43 -6.10 6.02 22.57
N TRP A 44 -5.47 4.96 22.09
CA TRP A 44 -4.01 4.81 22.01
C TRP A 44 -3.34 5.63 20.90
N GLN A 45 -4.11 6.23 19.98
CA GLN A 45 -3.61 7.06 18.87
C GLN A 45 -3.60 8.58 19.21
N ALA A 46 -3.54 8.94 20.49
CA ALA A 46 -3.55 10.34 20.90
C ALA A 46 -2.42 11.16 20.30
N GLN A 47 -1.22 10.59 20.22
CA GLN A 47 -0.07 11.25 19.59
C GLN A 47 -0.32 11.50 18.11
N LYS A 48 -0.79 10.49 17.38
CA LYS A 48 -1.11 10.62 15.94
C LYS A 48 -2.17 11.69 15.69
N PHE A 49 -3.22 11.74 16.50
CA PHE A 49 -4.22 12.80 16.43
C PHE A 49 -3.62 14.19 16.61
N SER A 50 -2.70 14.35 17.57
CA SER A 50 -1.98 15.63 17.79
C SER A 50 -1.12 16.01 16.59
N GLU A 51 -0.37 15.06 16.03
CA GLU A 51 0.49 15.27 14.85
C GLU A 51 -0.33 15.64 13.61
N ASP A 52 -1.43 14.92 13.35
CA ASP A 52 -2.32 15.18 12.22
C ASP A 52 -3.03 16.55 12.39
N SER A 53 -3.42 16.91 13.61
CA SER A 53 -4.04 18.21 13.92
C SER A 53 -3.04 19.35 13.69
N LEU A 54 -1.81 19.20 14.17
CA LEU A 54 -0.74 20.16 13.92
C LEU A 54 -0.45 20.29 12.40
N SER A 55 -0.37 19.16 11.70
CA SER A 55 -0.16 19.13 10.25
C SER A 55 -1.30 19.82 9.51
N TRP A 56 -2.54 19.63 9.96
CA TRP A 56 -3.69 20.32 9.37
C TRP A 56 -3.57 21.84 9.49
N GLU A 57 -3.08 22.36 10.61
CA GLU A 57 -2.98 23.81 10.86
C GLU A 57 -1.74 24.44 10.21
N THR A 58 -0.61 23.73 10.26
CA THR A 58 0.69 24.31 9.91
C THR A 58 1.17 23.95 8.50
N ASN A 59 0.76 22.80 7.95
CA ASN A 59 1.17 22.37 6.63
C ASN A 59 0.12 22.75 5.58
N PRO A 60 0.40 23.70 4.67
CA PRO A 60 -0.57 24.15 3.66
C PRO A 60 -0.95 23.04 2.67
N LEU A 61 -0.10 22.03 2.50
CA LEU A 61 -0.37 20.90 1.60
C LEU A 61 -1.26 19.85 2.24
N TYR A 62 -1.25 19.74 3.57
CA TYR A 62 -2.06 18.76 4.29
C TYR A 62 -3.55 19.10 4.23
N GLY A 63 -4.30 18.26 3.55
CA GLY A 63 -5.73 18.48 3.29
C GLY A 63 -6.01 19.57 2.24
N TRP A 64 -5.07 19.88 1.37
CA TRP A 64 -5.20 20.95 0.39
C TRP A 64 -6.49 20.83 -0.44
N CYS A 65 -6.85 19.64 -0.91
CA CYS A 65 -8.07 19.39 -1.68
C CYS A 65 -9.34 19.68 -0.87
N ASN A 66 -9.29 19.50 0.45
CA ASN A 66 -10.42 19.72 1.36
C ASN A 66 -10.46 21.13 1.98
N LYS A 67 -9.40 21.92 1.83
CA LYS A 67 -9.31 23.29 2.28
C LYS A 67 -9.65 24.30 1.19
N ASN A 68 -9.40 23.94 -0.07
CA ASN A 68 -9.54 24.83 -1.20
C ASN A 68 -10.76 24.45 -2.03
N ARG A 69 -11.42 25.48 -2.57
CA ARG A 69 -12.58 25.33 -3.43
C ARG A 69 -12.32 25.91 -4.80
N LYS A 70 -12.94 25.30 -5.79
CA LYS A 70 -13.00 25.81 -7.17
C LYS A 70 -13.94 27.02 -7.26
N ALA A 71 -13.94 27.68 -8.41
CA ALA A 71 -14.83 28.82 -8.66
C ALA A 71 -16.32 28.46 -8.61
N ASP A 72 -16.67 27.21 -8.86
CA ASP A 72 -18.03 26.63 -8.76
C ASP A 72 -18.44 26.29 -7.32
N GLY A 73 -17.55 26.48 -6.34
CA GLY A 73 -17.76 26.16 -4.93
C GLY A 73 -17.46 24.73 -4.52
N GLU A 74 -17.18 23.83 -5.48
CA GLU A 74 -16.82 22.44 -5.21
C GLU A 74 -15.38 22.31 -4.70
N PHE A 75 -15.09 21.24 -3.96
CA PHE A 75 -13.74 20.91 -3.55
C PHE A 75 -12.92 20.34 -4.71
N TYR A 76 -11.61 20.54 -4.66
CA TYR A 76 -10.72 19.95 -5.66
C TYR A 76 -10.66 18.44 -5.55
N ASN A 77 -10.73 17.78 -6.72
CA ASN A 77 -10.50 16.34 -6.84
C ASN A 77 -9.13 16.09 -7.50
N LEU A 78 -8.24 15.42 -6.79
CA LEU A 78 -6.87 15.17 -7.23
C LEU A 78 -6.78 14.41 -8.57
N TYR A 79 -7.80 13.60 -8.89
CA TYR A 79 -7.79 12.73 -10.07
C TYR A 79 -8.50 13.32 -11.29
N THR A 80 -9.50 14.17 -11.08
CA THR A 80 -10.38 14.61 -12.16
C THR A 80 -10.17 16.06 -12.58
N ASP A 81 -9.59 16.89 -11.73
CA ASP A 81 -9.50 18.33 -11.98
C ASP A 81 -8.22 18.76 -12.70
N GLY A 82 -7.40 17.81 -13.18
CA GLY A 82 -6.23 18.08 -14.01
C GLY A 82 -5.15 18.91 -13.31
N LEU A 83 -4.98 18.75 -12.00
CA LEU A 83 -4.00 19.50 -11.21
C LEU A 83 -2.56 19.25 -11.71
N LYS A 84 -1.79 20.31 -11.86
CA LYS A 84 -0.36 20.26 -12.17
C LYS A 84 0.44 20.47 -10.89
N ILE A 85 1.13 19.42 -10.44
CA ILE A 85 1.93 19.44 -9.20
C ILE A 85 3.41 19.51 -9.59
N TYR A 86 4.05 20.62 -9.29
CA TYR A 86 5.48 20.81 -9.51
C TYR A 86 6.26 20.36 -8.27
N THR A 87 7.29 19.55 -8.49
CA THR A 87 8.11 18.99 -7.41
C THR A 87 9.60 19.26 -7.66
N THR A 88 10.42 19.04 -6.65
CA THR A 88 11.89 19.14 -6.73
C THR A 88 12.56 17.85 -7.20
N ILE A 89 11.77 16.79 -7.52
CA ILE A 89 12.30 15.51 -7.97
C ILE A 89 12.80 15.63 -9.41
N ASP A 90 14.08 15.35 -9.64
CA ASP A 90 14.63 15.13 -10.99
C ASP A 90 14.28 13.71 -11.44
N SER A 91 13.51 13.59 -12.51
CA SER A 91 13.00 12.30 -13.00
C SER A 91 14.10 11.34 -13.46
N ARG A 92 15.25 11.85 -13.91
CA ARG A 92 16.40 11.03 -14.32
C ARG A 92 17.10 10.45 -13.10
N MET A 93 17.36 11.29 -12.09
CA MET A 93 17.95 10.83 -10.83
C MET A 93 17.05 9.83 -10.13
N GLN A 94 15.74 10.07 -10.11
CA GLN A 94 14.77 9.14 -9.52
C GLN A 94 14.80 7.79 -10.24
N ARG A 95 14.85 7.79 -11.58
CA ARG A 95 14.95 6.54 -12.36
C ARG A 95 16.22 5.77 -12.04
N TYR A 96 17.37 6.44 -11.99
CA TYR A 96 18.63 5.78 -11.64
C TYR A 96 18.61 5.20 -10.23
N ALA A 97 17.99 5.90 -9.28
CA ALA A 97 17.84 5.39 -7.92
C ALA A 97 16.94 4.13 -7.88
N GLU A 98 15.82 4.14 -8.58
CA GLU A 98 14.91 2.98 -8.67
C GLU A 98 15.56 1.77 -9.38
N GLU A 99 16.31 2.03 -10.47
CA GLU A 99 17.06 0.99 -11.17
C GLU A 99 18.16 0.39 -10.28
N SER A 100 18.92 1.23 -9.57
CA SER A 100 19.96 0.77 -8.65
C SER A 100 19.39 -0.06 -7.49
N VAL A 101 18.25 0.35 -6.94
CA VAL A 101 17.55 -0.44 -5.90
C VAL A 101 17.11 -1.78 -6.47
N ARG A 102 16.49 -1.80 -7.64
CA ARG A 102 16.02 -3.04 -8.27
C ARG A 102 17.18 -4.00 -8.54
N GLU A 103 18.28 -3.49 -9.08
CA GLU A 103 19.47 -4.30 -9.37
C GLU A 103 20.07 -4.85 -8.07
N HIS A 104 20.37 -3.97 -7.11
CA HIS A 104 21.06 -4.40 -5.89
C HIS A 104 20.18 -5.31 -5.01
N MET A 105 18.93 -4.93 -4.76
CA MET A 105 18.02 -5.72 -3.93
C MET A 105 17.57 -7.00 -4.63
N GLY A 106 17.20 -6.91 -5.91
CA GLY A 106 16.65 -8.04 -6.67
C GLY A 106 17.70 -9.03 -7.15
N GLN A 107 18.85 -8.55 -7.64
CA GLN A 107 19.86 -9.42 -8.24
C GLN A 107 20.97 -9.83 -7.27
N THR A 108 21.23 -9.05 -6.23
CA THR A 108 22.32 -9.33 -5.28
C THR A 108 21.81 -9.80 -3.93
N LEU A 109 21.03 -8.97 -3.23
CA LEU A 109 20.64 -9.26 -1.84
C LEU A 109 19.59 -10.37 -1.74
N GLN A 110 18.57 -10.37 -2.60
CA GLN A 110 17.50 -11.37 -2.53
C GLN A 110 18.01 -12.79 -2.79
N PRO A 111 18.85 -13.06 -3.82
CA PRO A 111 19.45 -14.38 -4.01
C PRO A 111 20.39 -14.78 -2.86
N ALA A 112 21.18 -13.84 -2.33
CA ALA A 112 22.05 -14.10 -1.19
C ALA A 112 21.24 -14.48 0.06
N PHE A 113 20.14 -13.76 0.32
CA PHE A 113 19.22 -14.07 1.41
C PHE A 113 18.61 -15.47 1.26
N PHE A 114 18.10 -15.81 0.08
CA PHE A 114 17.54 -17.13 -0.17
C PHE A 114 18.57 -18.24 0.00
N LYS A 115 19.80 -18.01 -0.48
CA LYS A 115 20.91 -18.97 -0.31
C LYS A 115 21.23 -19.16 1.17
N GLU A 116 21.30 -18.10 1.96
CA GLU A 116 21.58 -18.18 3.39
C GLU A 116 20.46 -18.89 4.17
N LYS A 117 19.19 -18.63 3.82
CA LYS A 117 18.03 -19.18 4.54
C LYS A 117 17.59 -20.56 4.06
N LYS A 118 18.17 -21.06 2.97
CA LYS A 118 17.82 -22.37 2.41
C LYS A 118 18.00 -23.49 3.43
N GLY A 119 16.94 -24.27 3.65
CA GLY A 119 16.94 -25.42 4.57
C GLY A 119 16.85 -25.05 6.06
N ARG A 120 16.68 -23.79 6.42
CA ARG A 120 16.50 -23.36 7.81
C ARG A 120 15.02 -23.38 8.16
N SER A 121 14.63 -24.15 9.17
CA SER A 121 13.23 -24.34 9.57
C SER A 121 12.57 -23.07 10.14
N TYR A 122 13.37 -22.12 10.64
CA TYR A 122 12.88 -20.86 11.18
C TYR A 122 12.66 -19.76 10.11
N ALA A 123 13.20 -19.96 8.90
CA ALA A 123 13.08 -18.96 7.84
C ALA A 123 11.60 -18.73 7.45
N PRO A 124 11.21 -17.50 7.15
CA PRO A 124 12.04 -16.28 6.96
C PRO A 124 12.35 -15.51 8.25
N PHE A 125 11.94 -15.99 9.39
CA PHE A 125 12.12 -15.31 10.68
C PHE A 125 13.56 -15.43 11.21
N SER A 126 13.87 -14.73 12.30
CA SER A 126 15.15 -14.94 13.02
C SER A 126 15.10 -16.24 13.81
N LYS A 127 16.26 -16.88 13.97
CA LYS A 127 16.44 -18.05 14.84
C LYS A 127 16.10 -17.78 16.32
N ASP A 128 16.14 -16.51 16.72
CA ASP A 128 15.91 -16.08 18.11
C ASP A 128 14.41 -15.84 18.40
N VAL A 129 13.55 -16.02 17.38
CA VAL A 129 12.10 -15.85 17.52
C VAL A 129 11.46 -17.21 17.75
N SER A 130 10.73 -17.36 18.86
CA SER A 130 10.01 -18.59 19.18
C SER A 130 8.81 -18.83 18.28
N GLY A 131 8.37 -20.10 18.12
CA GLY A 131 7.18 -20.45 17.34
C GLY A 131 5.92 -19.70 17.80
N GLY A 132 5.72 -19.53 19.11
CA GLY A 132 4.58 -18.76 19.63
C GLY A 132 4.62 -17.27 19.27
N GLN A 133 5.81 -16.69 19.17
CA GLN A 133 5.96 -15.31 18.69
C GLN A 133 5.67 -15.22 17.19
N ILE A 134 6.10 -16.21 16.42
CA ILE A 134 5.80 -16.30 14.97
C ILE A 134 4.27 -16.39 14.78
N ASP A 135 3.59 -17.29 15.47
CA ASP A 135 2.14 -17.41 15.42
C ASP A 135 1.43 -16.10 15.76
N THR A 136 1.90 -15.41 16.80
CA THR A 136 1.36 -14.10 17.19
C THR A 136 1.53 -13.06 16.09
N MET A 137 2.69 -13.02 15.42
CA MET A 137 2.96 -12.11 14.32
C MET A 137 2.08 -12.42 13.11
N LEU A 138 1.97 -13.70 12.75
CA LEU A 138 1.12 -14.15 11.63
C LEU A 138 -0.37 -13.87 11.90
N MET A 139 -0.85 -14.14 13.12
CA MET A 139 -2.22 -13.79 13.53
C MET A 139 -2.49 -12.29 13.42
N ARG A 140 -1.57 -11.47 13.89
CA ARG A 140 -1.70 -10.01 13.78
C ARG A 140 -1.74 -9.56 12.32
N ALA A 141 -0.88 -10.11 11.47
CA ALA A 141 -0.87 -9.82 10.03
C ALA A 141 -2.19 -10.24 9.38
N MET A 142 -2.70 -11.43 9.67
CA MET A 142 -3.99 -11.93 9.19
C MET A 142 -5.14 -10.98 9.56
N HIS A 143 -5.21 -10.53 10.81
CA HIS A 143 -6.26 -9.63 11.29
C HIS A 143 -6.25 -8.26 10.61
N GLN A 144 -5.11 -7.84 10.07
CA GLN A 144 -4.97 -6.56 9.34
C GLN A 144 -5.43 -6.62 7.88
N THR A 145 -5.68 -7.81 7.34
CA THR A 145 -6.09 -7.98 5.94
C THR A 145 -7.55 -7.63 5.70
N ASP A 146 -7.85 -7.16 4.50
CA ASP A 146 -9.24 -6.95 4.06
C ASP A 146 -10.00 -8.27 3.96
N ARG A 147 -9.31 -9.36 3.59
CA ARG A 147 -9.86 -10.71 3.53
C ARG A 147 -10.41 -11.15 4.89
N TYR A 148 -9.63 -10.97 5.98
CA TYR A 148 -10.09 -11.26 7.34
C TYR A 148 -11.30 -10.42 7.73
N ARG A 149 -11.25 -9.11 7.47
CA ARG A 149 -12.35 -8.18 7.79
C ARG A 149 -13.65 -8.55 7.06
N ALA A 150 -13.55 -8.93 5.78
CA ALA A 150 -14.68 -9.37 5.00
C ALA A 150 -15.31 -10.66 5.55
N MET A 151 -14.48 -11.66 5.88
CA MET A 151 -14.94 -12.93 6.46
C MET A 151 -15.57 -12.72 7.85
N LYS A 152 -14.98 -11.88 8.69
CA LYS A 152 -15.55 -11.51 10.00
C LYS A 152 -16.91 -10.84 9.87
N LYS A 153 -17.05 -9.91 8.89
CA LYS A 153 -18.33 -9.27 8.57
C LYS A 153 -19.38 -10.28 8.08
N ALA A 154 -18.95 -11.34 7.37
CA ALA A 154 -19.81 -12.44 6.93
C ALA A 154 -20.18 -13.43 8.05
N GLY A 155 -19.65 -13.23 9.28
CA GLY A 155 -20.01 -14.04 10.46
C GLY A 155 -19.22 -15.34 10.62
N LEU A 156 -18.08 -15.50 9.89
CA LEU A 156 -17.24 -16.69 10.05
C LEU A 156 -16.55 -16.69 11.41
N SER A 157 -16.42 -17.88 12.01
CA SER A 157 -15.65 -18.10 13.22
C SER A 157 -14.14 -17.96 12.98
N GLU A 158 -13.37 -17.69 14.03
CA GLU A 158 -11.90 -17.58 13.96
C GLU A 158 -11.25 -18.85 13.38
N LYS A 159 -11.78 -20.01 13.71
CA LYS A 159 -11.31 -21.31 13.19
C LYS A 159 -11.53 -21.46 11.69
N GLU A 160 -12.68 -21.04 11.20
CA GLU A 160 -13.00 -21.06 9.76
C GLU A 160 -12.15 -20.06 8.98
N MET A 161 -11.95 -18.88 9.56
CA MET A 161 -11.07 -17.86 8.97
C MET A 161 -9.64 -18.36 8.86
N ARG A 162 -9.07 -18.97 9.92
CA ARG A 162 -7.72 -19.59 9.86
C ARG A 162 -7.64 -20.63 8.76
N LYS A 163 -8.60 -21.57 8.73
CA LYS A 163 -8.64 -22.60 7.68
C LYS A 163 -8.71 -22.00 6.27
N ALA A 164 -9.44 -20.91 6.10
CA ALA A 164 -9.50 -20.21 4.83
C ALA A 164 -8.15 -19.60 4.41
N PHE A 165 -7.37 -19.09 5.38
CA PHE A 165 -6.01 -18.57 5.11
C PHE A 165 -5.02 -19.69 4.76
N ASP A 166 -5.18 -20.89 5.30
CA ASP A 166 -4.38 -22.08 4.96
C ASP A 166 -4.77 -22.71 3.61
N THR A 167 -5.86 -22.23 3.00
CA THR A 167 -6.32 -22.73 1.70
C THR A 167 -5.74 -21.88 0.58
N PRO A 168 -5.00 -22.47 -0.38
CA PRO A 168 -4.45 -21.73 -1.50
C PRO A 168 -5.53 -21.05 -2.33
N ILE A 169 -5.30 -19.79 -2.67
CA ILE A 169 -6.15 -19.01 -3.57
C ILE A 169 -5.29 -18.29 -4.60
N ASP A 170 -5.89 -17.89 -5.71
CA ASP A 170 -5.22 -17.03 -6.69
C ASP A 170 -4.88 -15.69 -6.07
N MET A 171 -3.61 -15.35 -6.04
CA MET A 171 -3.09 -14.09 -5.54
C MET A 171 -2.15 -13.45 -6.54
N ARG A 172 -2.25 -12.13 -6.63
CA ARG A 172 -1.24 -11.33 -7.31
C ARG A 172 -0.17 -10.93 -6.30
N VAL A 173 1.04 -11.44 -6.51
CA VAL A 173 2.16 -11.21 -5.61
C VAL A 173 3.26 -10.38 -6.26
N PHE A 174 4.04 -9.71 -5.43
CA PHE A 174 5.19 -8.94 -5.89
C PHE A 174 6.27 -9.87 -6.45
N SER A 175 6.86 -9.42 -7.56
CA SER A 175 8.13 -9.95 -8.07
C SER A 175 8.97 -8.78 -8.60
N TRP A 176 10.30 -8.91 -8.55
CA TRP A 176 11.23 -7.90 -9.10
C TRP A 176 11.08 -7.66 -10.61
N ASN A 177 10.52 -8.63 -11.31
CA ASN A 177 10.24 -8.56 -12.76
C ASN A 177 8.79 -8.15 -13.08
N GLY A 178 8.06 -7.68 -12.07
CA GLY A 178 6.64 -7.33 -12.17
C GLY A 178 5.74 -8.29 -11.37
N PRO A 179 4.49 -7.91 -11.14
CA PRO A 179 3.56 -8.75 -10.39
C PRO A 179 3.29 -10.06 -11.13
N ILE A 180 3.21 -11.16 -10.38
CA ILE A 180 2.86 -12.49 -10.88
C ILE A 180 1.58 -12.98 -10.22
N ASP A 181 0.74 -13.67 -10.97
CA ASP A 181 -0.45 -14.34 -10.45
C ASP A 181 -0.08 -15.79 -10.11
N THR A 182 -0.33 -16.21 -8.88
CA THR A 182 0.01 -17.55 -8.38
C THR A 182 -0.94 -17.99 -7.28
N LEU A 183 -1.01 -19.31 -7.04
CA LEU A 183 -1.74 -19.89 -5.93
C LEU A 183 -0.89 -19.86 -4.66
N LEU A 184 -1.37 -19.16 -3.63
CA LEU A 184 -0.74 -19.09 -2.31
C LEU A 184 -1.77 -19.21 -1.18
N SER A 185 -1.33 -19.73 -0.05
CA SER A 185 -2.06 -19.81 1.22
C SER A 185 -1.41 -18.95 2.29
#